data_afbfb7142a9c858587716d412f5c75d2
#
_entry.id   afbfb7142a9c858587716d412f5c75d2
#
_cell.length_a   1.000
_cell.length_b   1.000
_cell.length_c   1.000
_cell.angle_alpha   90.00
_cell.angle_beta   90.00
_cell.angle_gamma   90.00
#
_symmetry.space_group_name_H-M   'P 1'
#
loop_
_entity.id
_entity.type
_entity.pdbx_description
1 polymer ?
#
loop_
_entity_poly.entity_id
_entity_poly.type
_entity_poly.pdbx_seq_one_letter_code
_entity_poly.pdbx_strand_id
1 'polypeptide(L)'
;GLGDVYKRQAFFFMAVWGLNYFAPPMSDRLGLETQERTPAELREVTAYFLQKANETAPLVERDADGVIAASDLSQLGKQAGAGYETLAKTTDCFDGSTARVKTLLSSKWFGKTGTTGIFIAFTGESSISSTTFTASVPFTMCHEIGHRMAFARENEANFAAFLACEASEDARFAYSGYYTAFLYCYNALRNVDAAAANEVWSGACGELRADCAAANSHYKKVEDQK
;
A
#
# COMPACT_ATOMS: atom_id res chain seq x y z
N GLY A 1 -34.74 14.47 15.52
CA GLY A 1 -34.26 13.57 16.58
C GLY A 1 -32.97 12.85 16.18
N LEU A 2 -32.38 12.06 17.11
CA LEU A 2 -31.10 11.35 16.86
C LEU A 2 -31.16 10.47 15.58
N GLY A 3 -32.31 9.84 15.31
CA GLY A 3 -32.54 9.03 14.10
C GLY A 3 -32.44 9.83 12.79
N ASP A 4 -32.76 11.11 12.80
CA ASP A 4 -32.66 11.96 11.60
C ASP A 4 -31.21 12.36 11.31
N VAL A 5 -30.40 12.48 12.36
CA VAL A 5 -28.95 12.73 12.24
C VAL A 5 -28.29 11.52 11.56
N TYR A 6 -28.57 10.29 12.01
CA TYR A 6 -28.01 9.07 11.42
C TYR A 6 -28.45 8.89 9.95
N LYS A 7 -29.73 9.17 9.63
CA LYS A 7 -30.21 9.10 8.24
C LYS A 7 -29.49 10.08 7.34
N ARG A 8 -29.27 11.31 7.81
CA ARG A 8 -28.52 12.33 7.07
C ARG A 8 -27.05 11.94 6.89
N GLN A 9 -26.40 11.40 7.94
CA GLN A 9 -25.04 10.91 7.88
C GLN A 9 -24.90 9.74 6.88
N ALA A 10 -25.83 8.76 6.94
CA ALA A 10 -25.84 7.63 6.02
C ALA A 10 -26.06 8.10 4.56
N PHE A 11 -27.02 9.00 4.33
CA PHE A 11 -27.25 9.57 3.00
C PHE A 11 -26.01 10.31 2.49
N PHE A 12 -25.41 11.14 3.35
CA PHE A 12 -24.22 11.91 2.98
C PHE A 12 -23.02 10.99 2.67
N PHE A 13 -22.78 9.97 3.51
CA PHE A 13 -21.76 8.97 3.24
C PHE A 13 -22.00 8.27 1.91
N MET A 14 -23.23 7.79 1.66
CA MET A 14 -23.59 7.11 0.40
C MET A 14 -23.39 8.03 -0.81
N ALA A 15 -23.79 9.30 -0.71
CA ALA A 15 -23.66 10.26 -1.82
C ALA A 15 -22.21 10.64 -2.12
N VAL A 16 -21.33 10.69 -1.12
CA VAL A 16 -19.94 11.15 -1.26
C VAL A 16 -18.99 9.98 -1.55
N TRP A 17 -19.25 8.81 -1.00
CA TRP A 17 -18.31 7.68 -1.06
C TRP A 17 -18.96 6.32 -1.27
N GLY A 18 -20.05 6.03 -0.57
CA GLY A 18 -20.62 4.69 -0.47
C GLY A 18 -21.03 4.07 -1.81
N LEU A 19 -21.39 4.89 -2.81
CA LEU A 19 -21.74 4.41 -4.15
C LEU A 19 -20.55 3.71 -4.85
N ASN A 20 -19.32 4.02 -4.50
CA ASN A 20 -18.14 3.40 -5.10
C ASN A 20 -18.05 1.89 -4.78
N TYR A 21 -18.68 1.42 -3.70
CA TYR A 21 -18.76 -0.02 -3.39
C TYR A 21 -19.61 -0.81 -4.37
N PHE A 22 -20.47 -0.15 -5.16
CA PHE A 22 -21.31 -0.74 -6.19
C PHE A 22 -20.68 -0.65 -7.59
N ALA A 23 -19.51 -0.03 -7.73
CA ALA A 23 -18.78 -0.02 -8.99
C ALA A 23 -18.37 -1.44 -9.40
N PRO A 24 -18.26 -1.73 -10.71
CA PRO A 24 -17.71 -3.00 -11.18
C PRO A 24 -16.35 -3.25 -10.56
N PRO A 25 -16.04 -4.51 -10.18
CA PRO A 25 -14.72 -4.86 -9.65
C PRO A 25 -13.59 -4.44 -10.60
N MET A 26 -12.44 -4.08 -10.03
CA MET A 26 -11.25 -3.76 -10.81
C MET A 26 -10.83 -4.92 -11.72
N SER A 27 -11.00 -6.17 -11.25
CA SER A 27 -10.75 -7.37 -12.07
C SER A 27 -11.52 -7.35 -13.38
N ASP A 28 -12.80 -6.98 -13.35
CA ASP A 28 -13.64 -6.93 -14.56
C ASP A 28 -13.16 -5.82 -15.50
N ARG A 29 -12.80 -4.65 -14.94
CA ARG A 29 -12.28 -3.50 -15.71
C ARG A 29 -10.94 -3.78 -16.39
N LEU A 30 -10.11 -4.63 -15.77
CA LEU A 30 -8.79 -5.04 -16.28
C LEU A 30 -8.82 -6.38 -17.03
N GLY A 31 -9.98 -7.05 -17.13
CA GLY A 31 -10.10 -8.36 -17.77
C GLY A 31 -9.34 -9.46 -17.03
N LEU A 32 -9.21 -9.36 -15.71
CA LEU A 32 -8.50 -10.34 -14.88
C LEU A 32 -9.45 -11.40 -14.34
N GLU A 33 -9.08 -12.67 -14.49
CA GLU A 33 -9.78 -13.77 -13.83
C GLU A 33 -9.38 -13.87 -12.36
N THR A 34 -10.38 -13.75 -11.48
CA THR A 34 -10.20 -13.95 -10.04
C THR A 34 -10.68 -15.33 -9.66
N GLN A 35 -9.82 -16.13 -9.04
CA GLN A 35 -10.14 -17.47 -8.55
C GLN A 35 -9.34 -17.77 -7.28
N GLU A 36 -9.85 -18.72 -6.49
CA GLU A 36 -9.07 -19.24 -5.36
C GLU A 36 -7.78 -19.89 -5.87
N ARG A 37 -6.67 -19.64 -5.19
CA ARG A 37 -5.37 -20.17 -5.55
C ARG A 37 -4.97 -21.28 -4.57
N THR A 38 -4.26 -22.26 -5.12
CA THR A 38 -3.70 -23.36 -4.31
C THR A 38 -2.53 -22.87 -3.45
N PRO A 39 -2.19 -23.56 -2.35
CA PRO A 39 -0.98 -23.26 -1.59
C PRO A 39 0.31 -23.30 -2.43
N ALA A 40 0.38 -24.17 -3.44
CA ALA A 40 1.52 -24.24 -4.35
C ALA A 40 1.66 -22.95 -5.19
N GLU A 41 0.57 -22.47 -5.79
CA GLU A 41 0.56 -21.21 -6.54
C GLU A 41 0.87 -20.02 -5.63
N LEU A 42 0.35 -20.03 -4.38
CA LEU A 42 0.67 -18.99 -3.40
C LEU A 42 2.16 -19.00 -3.04
N ARG A 43 2.79 -20.17 -2.92
CA ARG A 43 4.25 -20.28 -2.70
C ARG A 43 5.02 -19.71 -3.89
N GLU A 44 4.61 -20.02 -5.12
CA GLU A 44 5.27 -19.52 -6.33
C GLU A 44 5.20 -17.98 -6.42
N VAL A 45 4.02 -17.39 -6.21
CA VAL A 45 3.87 -15.93 -6.23
C VAL A 45 4.62 -15.26 -5.09
N THR A 46 4.68 -15.90 -3.91
CA THR A 46 5.45 -15.39 -2.77
C THR A 46 6.94 -15.38 -3.08
N ALA A 47 7.46 -16.45 -3.70
CA ALA A 47 8.86 -16.53 -4.12
C ALA A 47 9.19 -15.51 -5.22
N TYR A 48 8.27 -15.28 -6.17
CA TYR A 48 8.42 -14.23 -7.18
C TYR A 48 8.54 -12.84 -6.54
N PHE A 49 7.65 -12.48 -5.62
CA PHE A 49 7.72 -11.18 -4.96
C PHE A 49 8.96 -11.05 -4.05
N LEU A 50 9.41 -12.13 -3.43
CA LEU A 50 10.68 -12.13 -2.72
C LEU A 50 11.85 -11.82 -3.66
N GLN A 51 11.91 -12.49 -4.82
CA GLN A 51 12.95 -12.23 -5.81
C GLN A 51 12.95 -10.76 -6.22
N LYS A 52 11.77 -10.19 -6.54
CA LYS A 52 11.63 -8.79 -6.93
C LYS A 52 12.01 -7.81 -5.82
N ALA A 53 11.63 -8.10 -4.58
CA ALA A 53 12.05 -7.31 -3.43
C ALA A 53 13.58 -7.35 -3.23
N ASN A 54 14.21 -8.54 -3.38
CA ASN A 54 15.67 -8.68 -3.32
C ASN A 54 16.38 -7.91 -4.45
N GLU A 55 15.83 -7.90 -5.67
CA GLU A 55 16.38 -7.18 -6.82
C GLU A 55 16.31 -5.65 -6.63
N THR A 56 15.26 -5.15 -5.99
CA THR A 56 15.02 -3.72 -5.83
C THR A 56 15.59 -3.15 -4.52
N ALA A 57 15.79 -3.97 -3.50
CA ALA A 57 16.32 -3.54 -2.20
C ALA A 57 17.67 -2.80 -2.27
N PRO A 58 18.66 -3.22 -3.08
CA PRO A 58 19.93 -2.51 -3.19
C PRO A 58 19.86 -1.22 -4.03
N LEU A 59 18.75 -0.95 -4.70
CA LEU A 59 18.57 0.23 -5.57
C LEU A 59 18.12 1.47 -4.79
N VAL A 60 17.75 1.31 -3.51
CA VAL A 60 17.34 2.40 -2.64
C VAL A 60 18.44 2.77 -1.66
N GLU A 61 18.49 4.06 -1.28
CA GLU A 61 19.45 4.55 -0.30
C GLU A 61 19.22 3.90 1.08
N ARG A 62 20.34 3.57 1.77
CA ARG A 62 20.33 2.90 3.06
C ARG A 62 21.14 3.64 4.09
N ASP A 63 20.75 3.53 5.35
CA ASP A 63 21.49 4.06 6.48
C ASP A 63 22.68 3.16 6.87
N ALA A 64 23.39 3.54 7.94
CA ALA A 64 24.54 2.81 8.43
C ALA A 64 24.22 1.39 8.94
N ASP A 65 22.97 1.14 9.30
CA ASP A 65 22.48 -0.17 9.78
C ASP A 65 21.93 -1.02 8.63
N GLY A 66 22.03 -0.56 7.38
CA GLY A 66 21.54 -1.22 6.18
C GLY A 66 20.03 -1.15 6.01
N VAL A 67 19.32 -0.34 6.81
CA VAL A 67 17.89 -0.08 6.71
C VAL A 67 17.64 1.00 5.66
N ILE A 68 16.50 0.92 4.96
CA ILE A 68 16.11 1.97 4.00
C ILE A 68 16.13 3.35 4.65
N ALA A 69 16.87 4.27 4.03
CA ALA A 69 17.04 5.64 4.54
C ALA A 69 15.73 6.43 4.49
N ALA A 70 15.54 7.32 5.46
CA ALA A 70 14.38 8.19 5.50
C ALA A 70 14.36 9.11 4.27
N SER A 71 13.18 9.25 3.67
CA SER A 71 12.95 10.11 2.50
C SER A 71 12.12 11.33 2.87
N ASP A 72 12.26 12.40 2.11
CA ASP A 72 11.38 13.57 2.24
C ASP A 72 9.95 13.20 1.79
N LEU A 73 9.02 13.15 2.77
CA LEU A 73 7.62 12.81 2.54
C LEU A 73 6.93 13.79 1.59
N SER A 74 7.33 15.07 1.57
CA SER A 74 6.75 16.06 0.66
C SER A 74 7.16 15.79 -0.78
N GLN A 75 8.40 15.39 -1.00
CA GLN A 75 8.90 15.00 -2.32
C GLN A 75 8.25 13.71 -2.80
N LEU A 76 8.22 12.66 -1.97
CA LEU A 76 7.54 11.41 -2.29
C LEU A 76 6.06 11.65 -2.61
N GLY A 77 5.38 12.47 -1.83
CA GLY A 77 3.97 12.79 -2.05
C GLY A 77 3.68 13.47 -3.40
N LYS A 78 4.64 14.21 -3.97
CA LYS A 78 4.53 14.79 -5.32
C LYS A 78 4.77 13.75 -6.42
N GLN A 79 5.57 12.73 -6.14
CA GLN A 79 5.94 11.67 -7.10
C GLN A 79 4.95 10.50 -7.11
N ALA A 80 4.14 10.35 -6.04
CA ALA A 80 3.28 9.19 -5.84
C ALA A 80 2.24 8.95 -6.95
N GLY A 81 1.89 9.99 -7.71
CA GLY A 81 0.97 9.89 -8.85
C GLY A 81 1.59 9.35 -10.14
N ALA A 82 2.93 9.40 -10.28
CA ALA A 82 3.61 9.14 -11.56
C ALA A 82 3.35 7.73 -12.13
N GLY A 83 3.30 6.71 -11.28
CA GLY A 83 2.97 5.36 -11.70
C GLY A 83 1.54 5.25 -12.25
N TYR A 84 0.57 5.91 -11.62
CA TYR A 84 -0.80 5.97 -12.12
C TYR A 84 -0.89 6.69 -13.47
N GLU A 85 -0.15 7.78 -13.65
CA GLU A 85 -0.07 8.49 -14.94
C GLU A 85 0.51 7.59 -16.04
N THR A 86 1.42 6.71 -15.70
CA THR A 86 1.96 5.70 -16.63
C THR A 86 0.90 4.64 -16.97
N LEU A 87 0.18 4.11 -15.97
CA LEU A 87 -0.88 3.13 -16.17
C LEU A 87 -2.06 3.69 -16.99
N ALA A 88 -2.44 4.95 -16.76
CA ALA A 88 -3.53 5.61 -17.50
C ALA A 88 -3.28 5.71 -19.02
N LYS A 89 -2.02 5.57 -19.48
CA LYS A 89 -1.70 5.52 -20.92
C LYS A 89 -2.14 4.21 -21.58
N THR A 90 -2.36 3.15 -20.78
CA THR A 90 -2.69 1.80 -21.27
C THR A 90 -4.12 1.37 -20.99
N THR A 91 -4.76 1.96 -20.00
CA THR A 91 -6.14 1.64 -19.59
C THR A 91 -6.80 2.82 -18.89
N ASP A 92 -8.08 3.04 -19.14
CA ASP A 92 -8.93 4.04 -18.48
C ASP A 92 -9.26 3.67 -17.01
N CYS A 93 -8.91 2.46 -16.58
CA CYS A 93 -9.09 2.01 -15.20
C CYS A 93 -8.45 2.96 -14.18
N PHE A 94 -7.35 3.60 -14.56
CA PHE A 94 -6.58 4.51 -13.71
C PHE A 94 -6.67 5.99 -14.14
N ASP A 95 -7.68 6.33 -14.94
CA ASP A 95 -7.94 7.72 -15.33
C ASP A 95 -8.61 8.47 -14.18
N GLY A 96 -7.79 9.06 -13.33
CA GLY A 96 -8.23 9.75 -12.13
C GLY A 96 -7.23 10.77 -11.62
N SER A 97 -7.51 11.39 -10.47
CA SER A 97 -6.66 12.44 -9.91
C SER A 97 -5.38 11.88 -9.29
N THR A 98 -4.24 12.28 -9.84
CA THR A 98 -2.88 11.97 -9.35
C THR A 98 -2.31 13.07 -8.43
N ALA A 99 -3.15 13.98 -7.93
CA ALA A 99 -2.72 15.08 -7.08
C ALA A 99 -1.87 14.56 -5.89
N ARG A 100 -0.92 15.39 -5.47
CA ARG A 100 0.05 15.04 -4.42
C ARG A 100 -0.62 14.47 -3.16
N VAL A 101 0.07 13.55 -2.50
CA VAL A 101 -0.27 13.08 -1.16
C VAL A 101 0.35 14.02 -0.14
N LYS A 102 -0.41 14.40 0.89
CA LYS A 102 0.02 15.30 1.97
C LYS A 102 0.48 14.50 3.19
N THR A 103 1.21 15.13 4.09
CA THR A 103 1.49 14.58 5.42
C THR A 103 0.45 15.07 6.39
N LEU A 104 -0.12 14.17 7.20
CA LEU A 104 -1.09 14.50 8.25
C LEU A 104 -0.45 15.38 9.32
N LEU A 105 -1.05 16.53 9.63
CA LEU A 105 -0.61 17.41 10.71
C LEU A 105 -0.69 16.74 12.08
N SER A 106 -1.67 15.86 12.29
CA SER A 106 -1.91 15.12 13.54
C SER A 106 -1.39 13.68 13.49
N SER A 107 -0.31 13.41 12.74
CA SER A 107 0.25 12.07 12.53
C SER A 107 0.46 11.27 13.82
N LYS A 108 0.94 11.92 14.90
CA LYS A 108 1.16 11.25 16.20
C LYS A 108 -0.14 10.71 16.82
N TRP A 109 -1.26 11.41 16.63
CA TRP A 109 -2.55 10.95 17.12
C TRP A 109 -3.11 9.81 16.26
N PHE A 110 -3.07 9.97 14.95
CA PHE A 110 -3.48 8.91 13.99
C PHE A 110 -2.60 7.66 14.09
N GLY A 111 -1.30 7.80 14.31
CA GLY A 111 -0.39 6.67 14.53
C GLY A 111 -0.80 5.78 15.71
N LYS A 112 -1.38 6.37 16.77
CA LYS A 112 -1.93 5.61 17.91
C LYS A 112 -3.12 4.72 17.53
N THR A 113 -3.86 5.06 16.49
CA THR A 113 -4.97 4.21 15.98
C THR A 113 -4.50 3.14 14.99
N GLY A 114 -3.20 3.12 14.64
CA GLY A 114 -2.65 2.23 13.63
C GLY A 114 -2.89 2.69 12.19
N THR A 115 -3.43 3.91 12.01
CA THR A 115 -3.71 4.46 10.68
C THR A 115 -2.41 4.98 10.06
N THR A 116 -2.01 4.41 8.91
CA THR A 116 -0.81 4.80 8.16
C THR A 116 -1.08 5.84 7.09
N GLY A 117 -2.28 5.85 6.53
CA GLY A 117 -2.75 6.83 5.56
C GLY A 117 -4.25 7.05 5.68
N ILE A 118 -4.78 8.05 5.01
CA ILE A 118 -6.21 8.34 4.94
C ILE A 118 -6.56 9.10 3.66
N PHE A 119 -7.59 8.64 2.97
CA PHE A 119 -8.28 9.41 1.97
C PHE A 119 -9.55 10.03 2.55
N ILE A 120 -9.70 11.34 2.40
CA ILE A 120 -10.88 12.08 2.86
C ILE A 120 -11.76 12.37 1.65
N ALA A 121 -12.79 11.55 1.43
CA ALA A 121 -13.67 11.62 0.26
C ALA A 121 -14.34 12.99 0.09
N PHE A 122 -14.63 13.69 1.20
CA PHE A 122 -15.27 15.00 1.17
C PHE A 122 -14.39 16.10 0.55
N THR A 123 -13.08 16.06 0.81
CA THR A 123 -12.11 17.04 0.29
C THR A 123 -11.32 16.52 -0.92
N GLY A 124 -11.40 15.21 -1.19
CA GLY A 124 -10.58 14.55 -2.22
C GLY A 124 -9.09 14.47 -1.84
N GLU A 125 -8.75 14.67 -0.57
CA GLU A 125 -7.36 14.71 -0.12
C GLU A 125 -6.88 13.33 0.34
N SER A 126 -5.74 12.89 -0.20
CA SER A 126 -4.98 11.76 0.30
C SER A 126 -3.84 12.25 1.19
N SER A 127 -3.68 11.61 2.35
CA SER A 127 -2.67 11.99 3.33
C SER A 127 -2.04 10.76 3.97
N ILE A 128 -0.76 10.87 4.34
CA ILE A 128 -0.01 9.81 5.01
C ILE A 128 0.39 10.24 6.42
N SER A 129 0.45 9.30 7.35
CA SER A 129 1.02 9.52 8.67
C SER A 129 2.55 9.56 8.59
N SER A 130 3.18 10.53 9.27
CA SER A 130 4.64 10.56 9.41
C SER A 130 5.19 9.43 10.30
N THR A 131 4.32 8.63 10.92
CA THR A 131 4.69 7.43 11.69
C THR A 131 4.68 6.15 10.85
N THR A 132 4.41 6.23 9.55
CA THR A 132 4.50 5.09 8.65
C THR A 132 5.96 4.70 8.44
N PHE A 133 6.25 3.40 8.51
CA PHE A 133 7.62 2.90 8.30
C PHE A 133 8.09 3.19 6.87
N THR A 134 9.34 3.64 6.73
CA THR A 134 9.88 4.21 5.48
C THR A 134 9.68 3.31 4.26
N ALA A 135 9.92 2.00 4.37
CA ALA A 135 9.74 1.07 3.26
C ALA A 135 8.27 0.97 2.78
N SER A 136 7.30 1.27 3.64
CA SER A 136 5.87 1.20 3.31
C SER A 136 5.30 2.55 2.83
N VAL A 137 6.05 3.65 2.99
CA VAL A 137 5.56 5.00 2.67
C VAL A 137 5.11 5.15 1.21
N PRO A 138 5.92 4.82 0.18
CA PRO A 138 5.51 4.98 -1.21
C PRO A 138 4.27 4.16 -1.57
N PHE A 139 4.21 2.90 -1.11
CA PHE A 139 3.04 2.04 -1.33
C PHE A 139 1.79 2.62 -0.68
N THR A 140 1.87 3.07 0.58
CA THR A 140 0.73 3.68 1.28
C THR A 140 0.26 4.95 0.56
N MET A 141 1.18 5.77 0.06
CA MET A 141 0.81 6.94 -0.74
C MET A 141 0.02 6.57 -2.00
N CYS A 142 0.48 5.55 -2.74
CA CYS A 142 -0.24 5.04 -3.90
C CYS A 142 -1.59 4.44 -3.52
N HIS A 143 -1.70 3.74 -2.38
CA HIS A 143 -2.95 3.21 -1.86
C HIS A 143 -4.00 4.31 -1.61
N GLU A 144 -3.60 5.41 -0.97
CA GLU A 144 -4.50 6.55 -0.73
C GLU A 144 -4.90 7.28 -2.04
N ILE A 145 -4.04 7.25 -3.06
CA ILE A 145 -4.41 7.70 -4.41
C ILE A 145 -5.41 6.72 -5.03
N GLY A 146 -5.25 5.41 -4.83
CA GLY A 146 -6.20 4.39 -5.27
C GLY A 146 -7.62 4.66 -4.73
N HIS A 147 -7.74 4.97 -3.46
CA HIS A 147 -9.02 5.40 -2.90
C HIS A 147 -9.56 6.68 -3.56
N ARG A 148 -8.71 7.67 -3.84
CA ARG A 148 -9.12 8.88 -4.58
C ARG A 148 -9.63 8.57 -5.99
N MET A 149 -9.13 7.52 -6.62
CA MET A 149 -9.59 7.01 -7.91
C MET A 149 -10.85 6.12 -7.80
N ALA A 150 -11.51 6.16 -6.63
CA ALA A 150 -12.75 5.45 -6.33
C ALA A 150 -12.61 3.92 -6.14
N PHE A 151 -11.40 3.38 -5.99
CA PHE A 151 -11.23 2.01 -5.53
C PHE A 151 -11.59 1.91 -4.05
N ALA A 152 -12.87 1.64 -3.77
CA ALA A 152 -13.38 1.67 -2.40
C ALA A 152 -13.00 0.43 -1.59
N ARG A 153 -12.76 -0.70 -2.26
CA ARG A 153 -12.38 -1.95 -1.60
C ARG A 153 -10.88 -1.97 -1.33
N GLU A 154 -10.49 -2.35 -0.11
CA GLU A 154 -9.09 -2.36 0.32
C GLU A 154 -8.18 -3.23 -0.57
N ASN A 155 -8.67 -4.40 -0.99
CA ASN A 155 -7.92 -5.29 -1.88
C ASN A 155 -7.69 -4.64 -3.26
N GLU A 156 -8.65 -3.89 -3.79
CA GLU A 156 -8.51 -3.17 -5.06
C GLU A 156 -7.56 -1.98 -4.91
N ALA A 157 -7.66 -1.21 -3.82
CA ALA A 157 -6.74 -0.12 -3.52
C ALA A 157 -5.29 -0.62 -3.34
N ASN A 158 -5.11 -1.76 -2.66
CA ASN A 158 -3.81 -2.42 -2.52
C ASN A 158 -3.24 -2.88 -3.87
N PHE A 159 -4.07 -3.49 -4.71
CA PHE A 159 -3.63 -3.96 -6.03
C PHE A 159 -3.30 -2.78 -6.96
N ALA A 160 -4.13 -1.73 -6.96
CA ALA A 160 -3.85 -0.48 -7.68
C ALA A 160 -2.53 0.16 -7.22
N ALA A 161 -2.29 0.20 -5.90
CA ALA A 161 -1.05 0.73 -5.33
C ALA A 161 0.17 -0.08 -5.78
N PHE A 162 0.07 -1.41 -5.79
CA PHE A 162 1.14 -2.28 -6.28
C PHE A 162 1.46 -1.97 -7.75
N LEU A 163 0.45 -1.93 -8.63
CA LEU A 163 0.64 -1.63 -10.05
C LEU A 163 1.26 -0.25 -10.27
N ALA A 164 0.82 0.77 -9.51
CA ALA A 164 1.38 2.11 -9.59
C ALA A 164 2.84 2.17 -9.10
N CYS A 165 3.17 1.43 -8.04
CA CYS A 165 4.54 1.30 -7.56
C CYS A 165 5.45 0.62 -8.58
N GLU A 166 4.98 -0.45 -9.22
CA GLU A 166 5.71 -1.18 -10.27
C GLU A 166 5.91 -0.34 -11.53
N ALA A 167 4.91 0.47 -11.91
CA ALA A 167 4.96 1.34 -13.08
C ALA A 167 5.77 2.63 -12.85
N SER A 168 6.24 2.89 -11.63
CA SER A 168 7.05 4.06 -11.30
C SER A 168 8.51 3.86 -11.71
N GLU A 169 9.13 4.89 -12.27
CA GLU A 169 10.57 4.91 -12.57
C GLU A 169 11.45 5.11 -11.32
N ASP A 170 10.87 5.51 -10.20
CA ASP A 170 11.57 5.73 -8.94
C ASP A 170 11.72 4.42 -8.16
N ALA A 171 12.95 4.00 -7.94
CA ALA A 171 13.28 2.75 -7.25
C ALA A 171 12.64 2.62 -5.85
N ARG A 172 12.38 3.74 -5.16
CA ARG A 172 11.73 3.73 -3.84
C ARG A 172 10.30 3.24 -3.93
N PHE A 173 9.57 3.59 -4.99
CA PHE A 173 8.21 3.09 -5.23
C PHE A 173 8.25 1.62 -5.64
N ALA A 174 9.11 1.24 -6.58
CA ALA A 174 9.25 -0.15 -7.00
C ALA A 174 9.58 -1.08 -5.82
N TYR A 175 10.58 -0.70 -5.01
CA TYR A 175 10.93 -1.46 -3.81
C TYR A 175 9.77 -1.54 -2.82
N SER A 176 9.11 -0.43 -2.51
CA SER A 176 7.97 -0.38 -1.59
C SER A 176 6.82 -1.27 -2.05
N GLY A 177 6.53 -1.30 -3.35
CA GLY A 177 5.52 -2.16 -3.96
C GLY A 177 5.86 -3.64 -3.77
N TYR A 178 7.04 -4.06 -4.15
CA TYR A 178 7.48 -5.46 -4.03
C TYR A 178 7.67 -5.91 -2.57
N TYR A 179 8.22 -5.03 -1.72
CA TYR A 179 8.32 -5.25 -0.27
C TYR A 179 6.93 -5.55 0.34
N THR A 180 5.95 -4.71 0.03
CA THR A 180 4.61 -4.85 0.59
C THR A 180 3.89 -6.06 0.00
N ALA A 181 3.95 -6.29 -1.31
CA ALA A 181 3.36 -7.47 -1.96
C ALA A 181 3.95 -8.77 -1.41
N PHE A 182 5.28 -8.81 -1.23
CA PHE A 182 5.95 -9.94 -0.59
C PHE A 182 5.40 -10.20 0.81
N LEU A 183 5.29 -9.19 1.66
CA LEU A 183 4.79 -9.36 3.03
C LEU A 183 3.33 -9.85 3.07
N TYR A 184 2.47 -9.36 2.17
CA TYR A 184 1.09 -9.87 2.05
C TYR A 184 1.06 -11.34 1.68
N CYS A 185 1.77 -11.73 0.61
CA CYS A 185 1.83 -13.11 0.16
C CYS A 185 2.50 -14.03 1.18
N TYR A 186 3.60 -13.58 1.81
CA TYR A 186 4.30 -14.33 2.85
C TYR A 186 3.40 -14.60 4.06
N ASN A 187 2.66 -13.61 4.54
CA ASN A 187 1.75 -13.79 5.66
C ASN A 187 0.59 -14.73 5.30
N ALA A 188 0.04 -14.62 4.09
CA ALA A 188 -0.98 -15.54 3.60
C ALA A 188 -0.44 -16.98 3.50
N LEU A 189 0.74 -17.18 2.93
CA LEU A 189 1.39 -18.48 2.82
C LEU A 189 1.68 -19.08 4.21
N ARG A 190 2.19 -18.27 5.14
CA ARG A 190 2.47 -18.71 6.51
C ARG A 190 1.25 -19.23 7.25
N ASN A 191 0.07 -18.67 6.95
CA ASN A 191 -1.19 -19.11 7.56
C ASN A 191 -1.68 -20.46 7.03
N VAL A 192 -1.30 -20.86 5.81
CA VAL A 192 -1.73 -22.12 5.19
C VAL A 192 -0.60 -23.16 5.15
N ASP A 193 0.66 -22.74 5.02
CA ASP A 193 1.85 -23.58 5.02
C ASP A 193 3.06 -22.83 5.59
N ALA A 194 3.25 -22.94 6.89
CA ALA A 194 4.35 -22.28 7.60
C ALA A 194 5.73 -22.82 7.19
N ALA A 195 5.84 -24.09 6.80
CA ALA A 195 7.11 -24.66 6.35
C ALA A 195 7.54 -24.08 5.02
N ALA A 196 6.63 -24.02 4.04
CA ALA A 196 6.87 -23.39 2.74
C ALA A 196 7.20 -21.89 2.91
N ALA A 197 6.49 -21.18 3.79
CA ALA A 197 6.79 -19.77 4.05
C ALA A 197 8.21 -19.57 4.60
N ASN A 198 8.66 -20.42 5.55
CA ASN A 198 10.01 -20.35 6.10
C ASN A 198 11.07 -20.68 5.05
N GLU A 199 10.80 -21.63 4.16
CA GLU A 199 11.68 -21.94 3.03
C GLU A 199 11.84 -20.73 2.11
N VAL A 200 10.74 -20.10 1.70
CA VAL A 200 10.78 -18.88 0.88
C VAL A 200 11.53 -17.76 1.61
N TRP A 201 11.24 -17.53 2.91
CA TRP A 201 11.93 -16.50 3.70
C TRP A 201 13.45 -16.72 3.78
N SER A 202 13.92 -17.96 3.72
CA SER A 202 15.35 -18.26 3.77
C SER A 202 16.15 -17.61 2.65
N GLY A 203 15.50 -17.30 1.51
CA GLY A 203 16.08 -16.61 0.35
C GLY A 203 16.07 -15.07 0.44
N ALA A 204 15.57 -14.48 1.54
CA ALA A 204 15.55 -13.02 1.69
C ALA A 204 16.98 -12.46 1.81
N CYS A 205 17.28 -11.36 1.10
CA CYS A 205 18.55 -10.65 1.19
C CYS A 205 18.72 -9.92 2.54
N GLY A 206 19.95 -9.47 2.81
CA GLY A 206 20.28 -8.77 4.06
C GLY A 206 19.48 -7.50 4.26
N GLU A 207 19.34 -6.71 3.21
CA GLU A 207 18.63 -5.43 3.18
C GLU A 207 17.14 -5.61 3.50
N LEU A 208 16.49 -6.57 2.86
CA LEU A 208 15.08 -6.89 3.12
C LEU A 208 14.87 -7.36 4.56
N ARG A 209 15.79 -8.18 5.08
CA ARG A 209 15.75 -8.64 6.49
C ARG A 209 15.92 -7.49 7.46
N ALA A 210 16.85 -6.55 7.18
CA ALA A 210 17.06 -5.36 7.98
C ALA A 210 15.80 -4.48 8.03
N ASP A 211 15.18 -4.24 6.87
CA ASP A 211 13.93 -3.45 6.79
C ASP A 211 12.78 -4.12 7.55
N CYS A 212 12.61 -5.43 7.42
CA CYS A 212 11.56 -6.16 8.16
C CYS A 212 11.78 -6.12 9.68
N ALA A 213 13.03 -6.26 10.13
CA ALA A 213 13.37 -6.18 11.56
C ALA A 213 13.15 -4.76 12.11
N ALA A 214 13.56 -3.74 11.34
CA ALA A 214 13.35 -2.34 11.69
C ALA A 214 11.86 -1.98 11.72
N ALA A 215 11.07 -2.45 10.75
CA ALA A 215 9.62 -2.25 10.72
C ALA A 215 8.93 -2.84 11.96
N ASN A 216 9.26 -4.08 12.33
CA ASN A 216 8.71 -4.73 13.52
C ASN A 216 9.05 -3.94 14.80
N SER A 217 10.29 -3.46 14.92
CA SER A 217 10.72 -2.64 16.07
C SER A 217 10.02 -1.27 16.08
N HIS A 218 9.82 -0.66 14.90
CA HIS A 218 9.13 0.61 14.75
C HIS A 218 7.66 0.51 15.20
N TYR A 219 6.92 -0.46 14.67
CA TYR A 219 5.50 -0.62 15.01
C TYR A 219 5.28 -1.04 16.46
N LYS A 220 6.17 -1.86 17.04
CA LYS A 220 6.13 -2.17 18.46
C LYS A 220 6.28 -0.91 19.32
N LYS A 221 7.23 -0.02 19.00
CA LYS A 221 7.39 1.27 19.71
C LYS A 221 6.15 2.17 19.56
N VAL A 222 5.50 2.18 18.40
CA VAL A 222 4.27 2.94 18.19
C VAL A 222 3.12 2.36 19.01
N GLU A 223 3.05 1.03 19.16
CA GLU A 223 2.05 0.35 19.96
C GLU A 223 2.24 0.59 21.47
N ASP A 224 3.48 0.52 21.96
CA ASP A 224 3.84 0.77 23.38
C ASP A 224 3.55 2.22 23.82
N GLN A 225 3.28 3.14 22.89
CA GLN A 225 2.93 4.55 23.17
C GLN A 225 1.41 4.80 23.21
N LYS A 226 0.60 3.75 23.03
CA LYS A 226 -0.87 3.82 23.13
C LYS A 226 -1.32 3.82 24.60
#